data_5e12fe76c29320ad65d93df3f67526c5
#
_entry.id   5e12fe76c29320ad65d93df3f67526c5
#
_cell.length_a   1.000
_cell.length_b   1.000
_cell.length_c   1.000
_cell.angle_alpha   90.00
_cell.angle_beta   90.00
_cell.angle_gamma   90.00
#
_symmetry.space_group_name_H-M   'P 1'
#
loop_
_entity.id
_entity.type
_entity.pdbx_description
1 polymer ?
#
loop_
_entity_poly.entity_id
_entity_poly.type
_entity_poly.pdbx_seq_one_letter_code
_entity_poly.pdbx_strand_id
1 'polypeptide(L)'
;TPPPANRAQLRPPIVDEMRPTTLDGYASKPSTIATFEAVFPNAYHIRSVLPIPSQEEIRDDGVTFCWCPFDQALREAGPLTKRVLHAMEPHLEGHKRFIYIDTKIQYFRAGDVPVDSQHWHVDGSIVARGPQVQALGHNLLHDMKARLQRPSLSPKLLAYQSSRHCATRFVTVPVSLTMPELIPNFDGLDQAVRTLDPPCEAQPASSIVSFDGLSLHRATAAEDDGWRLWVRCIETDREVHLTRPIINCYGTVFRTLPQ
;
A
#
# COMPACT_ATOMS: atom_id res chain seq x y z
N THR A 1 -11.23 -23.54 -19.44
CA THR A 1 -10.15 -23.27 -20.43
C THR A 1 -9.82 -21.79 -20.36
N PRO A 2 -8.57 -21.41 -20.04
CA PRO A 2 -8.16 -20.01 -20.02
C PRO A 2 -7.98 -19.47 -21.46
N PRO A 3 -8.21 -18.17 -21.71
CA PRO A 3 -7.98 -17.57 -23.02
C PRO A 3 -6.48 -17.42 -23.33
N PRO A 4 -6.09 -17.38 -24.62
CA PRO A 4 -4.70 -17.35 -25.03
C PRO A 4 -4.03 -15.99 -24.75
N ALA A 5 -2.80 -16.03 -24.25
CA ALA A 5 -1.97 -14.88 -23.99
C ALA A 5 -1.43 -14.26 -25.28
N ASN A 6 -1.71 -13.00 -25.50
CA ASN A 6 -1.17 -12.21 -26.60
C ASN A 6 0.21 -11.67 -26.19
N ARG A 7 1.29 -12.23 -26.77
CA ARG A 7 2.67 -11.76 -26.60
C ARG A 7 2.98 -10.73 -27.67
N ALA A 8 3.05 -9.46 -27.29
CA ALA A 8 3.80 -8.47 -28.06
C ALA A 8 5.10 -8.16 -27.30
N GLN A 9 6.22 -8.69 -27.79
CA GLN A 9 7.56 -8.36 -27.31
C GLN A 9 7.95 -6.99 -27.90
N LEU A 10 8.07 -5.98 -27.02
CA LEU A 10 8.77 -4.75 -27.35
C LEU A 10 10.22 -4.89 -26.86
N ARG A 11 11.17 -4.86 -27.77
CA ARG A 11 12.61 -4.78 -27.48
C ARG A 11 12.94 -3.36 -27.01
N PRO A 12 13.75 -3.20 -25.95
CA PRO A 12 14.25 -1.88 -25.58
C PRO A 12 15.32 -1.40 -26.58
N PRO A 13 15.47 -0.07 -26.79
CA PRO A 13 16.51 0.48 -27.65
C PRO A 13 17.89 0.31 -27.04
N ILE A 14 18.85 0.05 -27.92
CA ILE A 14 20.29 -0.05 -27.62
C ILE A 14 20.77 1.35 -27.23
N VAL A 15 21.32 1.49 -26.03
CA VAL A 15 21.96 2.72 -25.58
C VAL A 15 23.47 2.59 -25.88
N ASP A 16 23.96 3.53 -26.67
CA ASP A 16 25.38 3.65 -27.00
C ASP A 16 26.26 3.82 -25.75
N GLU A 17 27.35 3.06 -25.72
CA GLU A 17 28.38 3.14 -24.67
C GLU A 17 29.09 4.50 -24.73
N MET A 18 28.79 5.38 -23.77
CA MET A 18 29.66 6.52 -23.48
C MET A 18 30.82 6.07 -22.58
N ARG A 19 32.04 6.16 -23.11
CA ARG A 19 33.30 5.94 -22.38
C ARG A 19 33.39 6.90 -21.17
N PRO A 20 33.85 6.42 -20.00
CA PRO A 20 34.07 7.30 -18.87
C PRO A 20 35.31 8.17 -19.13
N THR A 21 35.10 9.48 -19.08
CA THR A 21 36.20 10.45 -18.97
C THR A 21 36.64 10.47 -17.49
N THR A 22 37.86 10.04 -17.23
CA THR A 22 38.51 10.16 -15.92
C THR A 22 38.70 11.64 -15.58
N LEU A 23 37.94 12.11 -14.57
CA LEU A 23 38.23 13.36 -13.86
C LEU A 23 38.93 12.98 -12.55
N ASP A 24 40.25 13.10 -12.55
CA ASP A 24 41.08 13.05 -11.35
C ASP A 24 40.76 14.23 -10.40
N GLY A 25 40.63 13.90 -9.12
CA GLY A 25 41.00 14.83 -8.06
C GLY A 25 39.91 15.70 -7.44
N TYR A 26 38.75 15.17 -7.01
CA TYR A 26 38.01 15.72 -5.87
C TYR A 26 37.71 14.60 -4.88
N ALA A 27 38.55 14.49 -3.85
CA ALA A 27 38.19 13.76 -2.64
C ALA A 27 37.02 14.50 -2.00
N SER A 28 35.79 14.15 -2.38
CA SER A 28 34.58 14.62 -1.70
C SER A 28 34.65 14.14 -0.25
N LYS A 29 34.76 15.09 0.69
CA LYS A 29 34.50 14.81 2.11
C LYS A 29 33.18 14.05 2.17
N PRO A 30 33.09 12.96 2.97
CA PRO A 30 31.81 12.28 3.15
C PRO A 30 30.82 13.32 3.65
N SER A 31 29.86 13.69 2.81
CA SER A 31 28.77 14.56 3.22
C SER A 31 28.00 13.74 4.26
N THR A 32 28.03 14.16 5.50
CA THR A 32 27.22 13.58 6.58
C THR A 32 25.77 13.74 6.14
N ILE A 33 25.14 12.63 5.75
CA ILE A 33 23.71 12.63 5.40
C ILE A 33 22.98 13.09 6.66
N ALA A 34 22.27 14.21 6.59
CA ALA A 34 21.48 14.68 7.71
C ALA A 34 20.40 13.62 8.04
N THR A 35 20.23 13.32 9.32
CA THR A 35 19.27 12.35 9.82
C THR A 35 18.32 13.01 10.82
N PHE A 36 17.16 12.37 11.04
CA PHE A 36 16.21 12.77 12.08
C PHE A 36 15.63 11.53 12.76
N GLU A 37 15.18 11.69 14.01
CA GLU A 37 14.48 10.66 14.75
C GLU A 37 12.99 10.68 14.38
N ALA A 38 12.49 9.51 13.95
CA ALA A 38 11.11 9.28 13.55
C ALA A 38 10.46 8.28 14.52
N VAL A 39 9.36 8.69 15.16
CA VAL A 39 8.56 7.81 16.01
C VAL A 39 7.30 7.40 15.28
N PHE A 40 7.18 6.11 14.97
CA PHE A 40 6.01 5.50 14.34
C PHE A 40 5.09 4.95 15.44
N PRO A 41 3.85 5.47 15.57
CA PRO A 41 2.95 5.08 16.66
C PRO A 41 2.40 3.67 16.50
N ASN A 42 2.29 3.17 15.26
CA ASN A 42 1.81 1.84 14.91
C ASN A 42 0.47 1.48 15.56
N ALA A 43 -0.49 2.41 15.48
CA ALA A 43 -1.85 2.17 15.98
C ALA A 43 -2.55 1.14 15.08
N TYR A 44 -2.69 -0.08 15.58
CA TYR A 44 -3.35 -1.20 14.90
C TYR A 44 -4.39 -1.82 15.83
N HIS A 45 -5.65 -1.92 15.36
CA HIS A 45 -6.74 -2.49 16.15
C HIS A 45 -7.68 -3.32 15.28
N ILE A 46 -8.00 -4.53 15.72
CA ILE A 46 -9.08 -5.32 15.13
C ILE A 46 -10.42 -4.72 15.56
N ARG A 47 -11.26 -4.32 14.62
CA ARG A 47 -12.55 -3.66 14.86
C ARG A 47 -13.72 -4.64 14.82
N SER A 48 -13.71 -5.53 13.82
CA SER A 48 -14.73 -6.56 13.68
C SER A 48 -14.20 -7.74 12.89
N VAL A 49 -14.85 -8.88 13.05
CA VAL A 49 -14.60 -10.09 12.27
C VAL A 49 -15.90 -10.48 11.60
N LEU A 50 -15.86 -10.66 10.29
CA LEU A 50 -17.01 -11.06 9.47
C LEU A 50 -16.99 -12.57 9.18
N PRO A 51 -18.10 -13.15 8.76
CA PRO A 51 -18.08 -14.51 8.21
C PRO A 51 -17.11 -14.62 7.06
N ILE A 52 -16.34 -15.71 7.00
CA ILE A 52 -15.41 -15.97 5.91
C ILE A 52 -16.22 -16.24 4.63
N PRO A 53 -16.03 -15.45 3.57
CA PRO A 53 -16.76 -15.67 2.32
C PRO A 53 -16.21 -16.91 1.58
N SER A 54 -17.06 -17.52 0.75
CA SER A 54 -16.63 -18.59 -0.15
C SER A 54 -15.76 -18.05 -1.29
N GLN A 55 -15.02 -18.93 -1.95
CA GLN A 55 -14.20 -18.56 -3.11
C GLN A 55 -15.05 -18.04 -4.27
N GLU A 56 -16.27 -18.57 -4.44
CA GLU A 56 -17.25 -18.13 -5.42
C GLU A 56 -17.77 -16.72 -5.11
N GLU A 57 -18.15 -16.45 -3.86
CA GLU A 57 -18.59 -15.11 -3.44
C GLU A 57 -17.52 -14.05 -3.74
N ILE A 58 -16.24 -14.36 -3.52
CA ILE A 58 -15.14 -13.44 -3.80
C ILE A 58 -14.97 -13.25 -5.30
N ARG A 59 -14.91 -14.33 -6.07
CA ARG A 59 -14.70 -14.29 -7.53
C ARG A 59 -15.81 -13.51 -8.23
N ASP A 60 -17.05 -13.71 -7.80
CA ASP A 60 -18.25 -13.21 -8.49
C ASP A 60 -18.71 -11.83 -7.98
N ASP A 61 -18.02 -11.23 -6.99
CA ASP A 61 -18.33 -9.90 -6.48
C ASP A 61 -18.11 -8.78 -7.52
N GLY A 62 -17.20 -8.98 -8.45
CA GLY A 62 -17.15 -8.40 -9.81
C GLY A 62 -16.56 -7.00 -9.90
N VAL A 63 -16.85 -6.04 -9.05
CA VAL A 63 -16.46 -4.64 -9.21
C VAL A 63 -15.31 -4.25 -8.27
N THR A 64 -14.24 -3.67 -8.83
CA THR A 64 -13.12 -3.14 -8.06
C THR A 64 -13.01 -1.63 -8.18
N PHE A 65 -12.51 -0.97 -7.15
CA PHE A 65 -12.43 0.48 -7.04
C PHE A 65 -10.99 0.96 -6.79
N CYS A 66 -10.73 2.20 -7.21
CA CYS A 66 -9.49 2.91 -6.95
C CYS A 66 -9.81 4.35 -6.57
N TRP A 67 -9.61 4.72 -5.31
CA TRP A 67 -9.92 6.05 -4.79
C TRP A 67 -11.37 6.48 -5.09
N CYS A 68 -12.31 5.52 -5.04
CA CYS A 68 -13.71 5.77 -5.28
C CYS A 68 -14.32 6.43 -4.04
N PRO A 69 -15.13 7.50 -4.16
CA PRO A 69 -15.87 8.04 -3.04
C PRO A 69 -16.73 6.95 -2.38
N PHE A 70 -16.80 6.95 -1.04
CA PHE A 70 -17.46 5.90 -0.26
C PHE A 70 -18.91 5.66 -0.72
N ASP A 71 -19.70 6.72 -0.85
CA ASP A 71 -21.10 6.61 -1.27
C ASP A 71 -21.26 6.01 -2.67
N GLN A 72 -20.36 6.33 -3.58
CA GLN A 72 -20.35 5.74 -4.92
C GLN A 72 -19.98 4.26 -4.85
N ALA A 73 -18.93 3.91 -4.11
CA ALA A 73 -18.53 2.52 -3.92
C ALA A 73 -19.68 1.70 -3.31
N LEU A 74 -20.37 2.24 -2.31
CA LEU A 74 -21.51 1.58 -1.66
C LEU A 74 -22.68 1.33 -2.63
N ARG A 75 -22.93 2.24 -3.59
CA ARG A 75 -23.98 2.04 -4.61
C ARG A 75 -23.58 0.97 -5.62
N GLU A 76 -22.34 0.99 -6.10
CA GLU A 76 -21.89 0.25 -7.29
C GLU A 76 -21.21 -1.09 -6.97
N ALA A 77 -20.80 -1.32 -5.74
CA ALA A 77 -20.11 -2.55 -5.33
C ALA A 77 -20.97 -3.81 -5.47
N GLY A 78 -20.31 -4.94 -5.60
CA GLY A 78 -20.94 -6.25 -5.49
C GLY A 78 -21.43 -6.55 -4.06
N PRO A 79 -22.19 -7.64 -3.88
CA PRO A 79 -22.81 -7.95 -2.58
C PRO A 79 -21.82 -8.13 -1.42
N LEU A 80 -20.69 -8.77 -1.68
CA LEU A 80 -19.67 -9.02 -0.66
C LEU A 80 -18.99 -7.71 -0.24
N THR A 81 -18.55 -6.90 -1.21
CA THR A 81 -17.94 -5.60 -0.93
C THR A 81 -18.92 -4.67 -0.21
N LYS A 82 -20.21 -4.63 -0.59
CA LYS A 82 -21.24 -3.85 0.15
C LYS A 82 -21.35 -4.27 1.61
N ARG A 83 -21.37 -5.58 1.87
CA ARG A 83 -21.40 -6.13 3.24
C ARG A 83 -20.18 -5.66 4.06
N VAL A 84 -19.00 -5.65 3.44
CA VAL A 84 -17.76 -5.15 4.08
C VAL A 84 -17.86 -3.64 4.35
N LEU A 85 -18.30 -2.83 3.37
CA LEU A 85 -18.43 -1.39 3.53
C LEU A 85 -19.42 -1.01 4.63
N HIS A 86 -20.59 -1.67 4.70
CA HIS A 86 -21.54 -1.48 5.80
C HIS A 86 -20.95 -1.84 7.17
N ALA A 87 -20.08 -2.87 7.21
CA ALA A 87 -19.41 -3.24 8.45
C ALA A 87 -18.27 -2.28 8.81
N MET A 88 -17.70 -1.56 7.86
CA MET A 88 -16.69 -0.51 8.08
C MET A 88 -17.33 0.80 8.58
N GLU A 89 -18.53 1.13 8.11
CA GLU A 89 -19.18 2.41 8.36
C GLU A 89 -19.23 2.82 9.85
N PRO A 90 -19.57 1.94 10.83
CA PRO A 90 -19.58 2.28 12.25
C PRO A 90 -18.19 2.60 12.85
N HIS A 91 -17.13 2.29 12.11
CA HIS A 91 -15.75 2.48 12.54
C HIS A 91 -15.06 3.69 11.91
N LEU A 92 -15.79 4.44 11.07
CA LEU A 92 -15.32 5.70 10.53
C LEU A 92 -15.23 6.74 11.66
N GLU A 93 -14.13 7.48 11.71
CA GLU A 93 -13.95 8.54 12.70
C GLU A 93 -14.80 9.78 12.38
N GLY A 94 -15.09 10.01 11.09
CA GLY A 94 -15.96 11.11 10.62
C GLY A 94 -15.34 12.50 10.76
N HIS A 95 -14.05 12.60 11.04
CA HIS A 95 -13.35 13.87 11.25
C HIS A 95 -12.64 14.39 10.00
N LYS A 96 -12.58 13.58 8.94
CA LYS A 96 -11.92 13.89 7.68
C LYS A 96 -12.95 14.28 6.61
N ARG A 97 -12.55 15.16 5.67
CA ARG A 97 -13.44 15.71 4.66
C ARG A 97 -13.84 14.71 3.57
N PHE A 98 -12.99 13.75 3.29
CA PHE A 98 -13.15 12.79 2.20
C PHE A 98 -12.96 11.37 2.70
N ILE A 99 -13.77 10.45 2.15
CA ILE A 99 -13.68 9.01 2.40
C ILE A 99 -13.59 8.32 1.05
N TYR A 100 -12.49 7.60 0.82
CA TYR A 100 -12.24 6.87 -0.42
C TYR A 100 -12.11 5.39 -0.19
N ILE A 101 -12.51 4.61 -1.19
CA ILE A 101 -12.44 3.16 -1.19
C ILE A 101 -11.51 2.68 -2.30
N ASP A 102 -10.60 1.79 -1.92
CA ASP A 102 -9.84 0.93 -2.82
C ASP A 102 -10.25 -0.52 -2.61
N THR A 103 -10.45 -1.27 -3.69
CA THR A 103 -10.70 -2.72 -3.60
C THR A 103 -9.92 -3.50 -4.64
N LYS A 104 -9.56 -4.75 -4.31
CA LYS A 104 -8.91 -5.68 -5.22
C LYS A 104 -9.56 -7.05 -5.08
N ILE A 105 -9.91 -7.65 -6.20
CA ILE A 105 -10.34 -9.05 -6.30
C ILE A 105 -9.28 -9.76 -7.12
N GLN A 106 -8.53 -10.67 -6.50
CA GLN A 106 -7.35 -11.27 -7.12
C GLN A 106 -7.31 -12.77 -6.80
N TYR A 107 -6.92 -13.56 -7.81
CA TYR A 107 -6.56 -14.96 -7.61
C TYR A 107 -5.05 -15.08 -7.43
N PHE A 108 -4.63 -15.70 -6.37
CA PHE A 108 -3.22 -15.96 -6.06
C PHE A 108 -2.92 -17.46 -6.20
N ARG A 109 -1.69 -17.73 -6.61
CA ARG A 109 -1.05 -19.03 -6.41
C ARG A 109 -0.07 -18.92 -5.26
N ALA A 110 0.28 -20.04 -4.65
CA ALA A 110 1.33 -20.05 -3.63
C ALA A 110 2.58 -19.33 -4.14
N GLY A 111 3.12 -18.40 -3.35
CA GLY A 111 4.26 -17.55 -3.69
C GLY A 111 3.91 -16.24 -4.42
N ASP A 112 2.70 -16.06 -4.94
CA ASP A 112 2.29 -14.78 -5.53
C ASP A 112 2.19 -13.68 -4.48
N VAL A 113 2.38 -12.41 -4.88
CA VAL A 113 2.26 -11.24 -4.00
C VAL A 113 1.28 -10.21 -4.57
N PRO A 114 0.57 -9.44 -3.71
CA PRO A 114 -0.45 -8.50 -4.16
C PRO A 114 0.12 -7.18 -4.71
N VAL A 115 1.40 -6.94 -4.52
CA VAL A 115 2.15 -5.73 -4.91
C VAL A 115 3.53 -6.12 -5.40
N ASP A 116 4.17 -5.25 -6.16
CA ASP A 116 5.53 -5.45 -6.70
C ASP A 116 6.64 -5.43 -5.64
N SER A 117 6.34 -4.95 -4.46
CA SER A 117 7.28 -4.83 -3.35
C SER A 117 6.64 -5.34 -2.04
N GLN A 118 7.40 -6.10 -1.26
CA GLN A 118 7.05 -6.55 0.09
C GLN A 118 7.76 -5.71 1.17
N HIS A 119 8.14 -4.48 0.85
CA HIS A 119 8.81 -3.58 1.78
C HIS A 119 7.87 -3.14 2.91
N TRP A 120 8.44 -2.99 4.10
CA TRP A 120 7.79 -2.23 5.15
C TRP A 120 7.59 -0.79 4.68
N HIS A 121 6.37 -0.31 4.78
CA HIS A 121 6.00 1.02 4.33
C HIS A 121 4.89 1.61 5.20
N VAL A 122 4.56 2.86 4.93
CA VAL A 122 3.42 3.57 5.48
C VAL A 122 2.49 4.00 4.36
N ASP A 123 1.20 4.05 4.65
CA ASP A 123 0.17 4.45 3.69
C ASP A 123 -0.17 5.95 3.79
N GLY A 124 -0.96 6.42 2.82
CA GLY A 124 -1.57 7.75 2.85
C GLY A 124 -0.70 8.88 2.31
N SER A 125 0.50 8.58 1.84
CA SER A 125 1.20 9.47 0.93
C SER A 125 0.48 9.45 -0.41
N ILE A 126 -0.49 10.35 -0.58
CA ILE A 126 -1.07 10.61 -1.89
C ILE A 126 0.02 11.31 -2.68
N VAL A 127 0.78 10.52 -3.38
CA VAL A 127 1.72 11.03 -4.35
C VAL A 127 0.89 11.64 -5.47
N ALA A 128 0.77 12.96 -5.49
CA ALA A 128 0.25 13.68 -6.64
C ALA A 128 1.10 13.28 -7.84
N ARG A 129 0.61 12.34 -8.65
CA ARG A 129 1.27 11.89 -9.87
C ARG A 129 1.00 12.91 -10.96
N GLY A 130 1.84 13.93 -11.03
CA GLY A 130 1.82 14.90 -12.12
C GLY A 130 3.23 15.21 -12.61
N PRO A 131 3.41 15.75 -13.83
CA PRO A 131 4.73 16.10 -14.36
C PRO A 131 5.53 17.03 -13.44
N GLN A 132 4.87 17.89 -12.66
CA GLN A 132 5.51 18.77 -11.68
C GLN A 132 6.12 18.02 -10.49
N VAL A 133 5.57 16.88 -10.10
CA VAL A 133 6.08 16.07 -8.99
C VAL A 133 7.29 15.25 -9.42
N GLN A 134 7.34 14.82 -10.68
CA GLN A 134 8.51 14.15 -11.25
C GLN A 134 9.70 15.10 -11.38
N ALA A 135 9.48 16.39 -11.63
CA ALA A 135 10.53 17.40 -11.74
C ALA A 135 11.16 17.79 -10.39
N LEU A 136 10.44 17.61 -9.27
CA LEU A 136 10.91 17.99 -7.92
C LEU A 136 11.57 16.84 -7.16
N GLY A 137 11.63 15.63 -7.76
CA GLY A 137 12.09 14.43 -7.08
C GLY A 137 11.13 14.03 -5.94
N HIS A 138 10.59 12.81 -5.98
CA HIS A 138 9.75 12.30 -4.91
C HIS A 138 10.53 12.20 -3.62
N ASN A 139 10.30 13.13 -2.72
CA ASN A 139 10.70 12.94 -1.35
C ASN A 139 9.49 12.43 -0.55
N LEU A 140 9.32 11.11 -0.49
CA LEU A 140 8.34 10.44 0.38
C LEU A 140 8.45 10.94 1.82
N LEU A 141 9.62 11.42 2.19
CA LEU A 141 9.94 11.90 3.51
C LEU A 141 9.27 13.23 3.86
N HIS A 142 9.07 14.16 2.92
CA HIS A 142 8.43 15.43 3.25
C HIS A 142 7.02 15.22 3.77
N ASP A 143 6.26 14.36 3.14
CA ASP A 143 4.90 14.04 3.59
C ASP A 143 4.92 13.22 4.88
N MET A 144 5.79 12.23 4.99
CA MET A 144 5.96 11.42 6.20
C MET A 144 6.45 12.26 7.39
N LYS A 145 7.47 13.11 7.20
CA LYS A 145 7.99 14.02 8.22
C LYS A 145 6.92 15.01 8.70
N ALA A 146 6.15 15.58 7.78
CA ALA A 146 5.04 16.46 8.11
C ALA A 146 3.97 15.76 8.96
N ARG A 147 3.64 14.50 8.64
CA ARG A 147 2.68 13.69 9.41
C ARG A 147 3.24 13.25 10.76
N LEU A 148 4.52 12.91 10.85
CA LEU A 148 5.19 12.61 12.14
C LEU A 148 5.18 13.82 13.06
N GLN A 149 5.39 15.02 12.53
CA GLN A 149 5.33 16.27 13.30
C GLN A 149 3.91 16.72 13.64
N ARG A 150 2.93 16.37 12.80
CA ARG A 150 1.49 16.68 12.97
C ARG A 150 0.65 15.46 12.66
N PRO A 151 0.45 14.54 13.62
CA PRO A 151 -0.30 13.31 13.41
C PRO A 151 -1.73 13.52 12.89
N SER A 152 -2.34 14.69 13.16
CA SER A 152 -3.67 15.06 12.61
C SER A 152 -3.70 15.16 11.08
N LEU A 153 -2.55 15.32 10.42
CA LEU A 153 -2.45 15.28 8.95
C LEU A 153 -2.49 13.85 8.40
N SER A 154 -2.26 12.85 9.26
CA SER A 154 -2.27 11.46 8.85
C SER A 154 -3.69 11.02 8.48
N PRO A 155 -3.87 10.30 7.38
CA PRO A 155 -5.16 9.68 7.09
C PRO A 155 -5.45 8.57 8.10
N LYS A 156 -6.73 8.29 8.30
CA LYS A 156 -7.22 7.14 9.04
C LYS A 156 -7.63 6.06 8.05
N LEU A 157 -7.31 4.84 8.37
CA LEU A 157 -7.53 3.72 7.45
C LEU A 157 -8.29 2.59 8.14
N LEU A 158 -9.22 2.01 7.38
CA LEU A 158 -9.77 0.70 7.67
C LEU A 158 -9.34 -0.24 6.55
N ALA A 159 -8.95 -1.45 6.88
CA ALA A 159 -8.67 -2.48 5.89
C ALA A 159 -9.40 -3.77 6.21
N TYR A 160 -9.85 -4.46 5.16
CA TYR A 160 -10.41 -5.79 5.21
C TYR A 160 -9.68 -6.70 4.24
N GLN A 161 -9.49 -7.94 4.61
CA GLN A 161 -9.08 -9.01 3.71
C GLN A 161 -9.87 -10.28 3.99
N SER A 162 -10.39 -10.90 2.94
CA SER A 162 -11.29 -12.05 3.05
C SER A 162 -10.60 -13.36 3.47
N SER A 163 -9.28 -13.44 3.26
CA SER A 163 -8.52 -14.69 3.44
C SER A 163 -7.13 -14.41 4.00
N ARG A 164 -6.37 -15.48 4.30
CA ARG A 164 -4.96 -15.38 4.70
C ARG A 164 -4.00 -15.24 3.52
N HIS A 165 -4.49 -15.38 2.28
CA HIS A 165 -3.65 -15.19 1.11
C HIS A 165 -3.08 -13.79 1.08
N CYS A 166 -1.77 -13.66 1.04
CA CYS A 166 -1.07 -12.38 1.07
C CYS A 166 -1.48 -11.50 2.26
N ALA A 167 -1.47 -12.05 3.46
CA ALA A 167 -1.84 -11.32 4.67
C ALA A 167 -1.00 -10.05 4.85
N THR A 168 -1.65 -8.95 5.18
CA THR A 168 -0.94 -7.75 5.59
C THR A 168 -0.40 -7.95 7.00
N ARG A 169 0.90 -7.71 7.21
CA ARG A 169 1.52 -7.71 8.53
C ARG A 169 1.69 -6.28 9.02
N PHE A 170 1.39 -6.04 10.27
CA PHE A 170 1.50 -4.75 10.94
C PHE A 170 2.49 -4.84 12.09
N VAL A 171 3.33 -3.83 12.26
CA VAL A 171 4.06 -3.62 13.51
C VAL A 171 3.06 -3.19 14.57
N THR A 172 3.10 -3.81 15.74
CA THR A 172 2.06 -3.65 16.78
C THR A 172 2.49 -2.83 18.00
N VAL A 173 3.73 -2.35 17.99
CA VAL A 173 4.31 -1.51 19.05
C VAL A 173 4.86 -0.21 18.44
N PRO A 174 4.89 0.90 19.21
CA PRO A 174 5.60 2.10 18.77
C PRO A 174 7.08 1.80 18.54
N VAL A 175 7.65 2.32 17.44
CA VAL A 175 9.08 2.18 17.12
C VAL A 175 9.69 3.54 16.82
N SER A 176 10.94 3.72 17.25
CA SER A 176 11.77 4.88 16.91
C SER A 176 12.85 4.46 15.95
N LEU A 177 12.98 5.18 14.85
CA LEU A 177 13.97 4.92 13.80
C LEU A 177 14.74 6.22 13.49
N THR A 178 16.06 6.10 13.36
CA THR A 178 16.89 7.16 12.80
C THR A 178 16.78 7.10 11.26
N MET A 179 16.16 8.11 10.67
CA MET A 179 15.87 8.17 9.25
C MET A 179 16.71 9.23 8.55
N PRO A 180 17.22 8.98 7.32
CA PRO A 180 17.86 10.02 6.54
C PRO A 180 16.86 11.11 6.15
N GLU A 181 17.32 12.35 5.98
CA GLU A 181 16.44 13.46 5.59
C GLU A 181 15.95 13.39 4.14
N LEU A 182 16.51 12.50 3.34
CA LEU A 182 16.13 12.26 1.97
C LEU A 182 15.86 10.77 1.76
N ILE A 183 14.60 10.41 1.52
CA ILE A 183 14.20 9.03 1.20
C ILE A 183 13.49 9.03 -0.15
N PRO A 184 14.14 8.53 -1.22
CA PRO A 184 13.51 8.44 -2.54
C PRO A 184 12.46 7.33 -2.63
N ASN A 185 12.56 6.30 -1.77
CA ASN A 185 11.70 5.11 -1.73
C ASN A 185 11.64 4.53 -0.31
N PHE A 186 10.97 3.41 -0.13
CA PHE A 186 10.85 2.73 1.16
C PHE A 186 12.03 1.79 1.52
N ASP A 187 13.06 1.64 0.70
CA ASP A 187 14.13 0.67 0.93
C ASP A 187 14.86 0.91 2.25
N GLY A 188 15.21 2.17 2.54
CA GLY A 188 15.86 2.52 3.81
C GLY A 188 14.96 2.29 5.02
N LEU A 189 13.66 2.58 4.91
CA LEU A 189 12.67 2.29 5.95
C LEU A 189 12.52 0.78 6.16
N ASP A 190 12.40 0.02 5.08
CA ASP A 190 12.29 -1.45 5.12
C ASP A 190 13.51 -2.06 5.80
N GLN A 191 14.72 -1.64 5.42
CA GLN A 191 15.96 -2.11 6.04
C GLN A 191 16.02 -1.78 7.53
N ALA A 192 15.66 -0.57 7.93
CA ALA A 192 15.65 -0.16 9.33
C ALA A 192 14.66 -0.98 10.17
N VAL A 193 13.44 -1.19 9.66
CA VAL A 193 12.42 -2.01 10.34
C VAL A 193 12.85 -3.47 10.42
N ARG A 194 13.42 -4.04 9.35
CA ARG A 194 13.96 -5.43 9.38
C ARG A 194 15.11 -5.60 10.35
N THR A 195 15.99 -4.59 10.44
CA THR A 195 17.11 -4.62 11.40
C THR A 195 16.64 -4.55 12.84
N LEU A 196 15.60 -3.74 13.11
CA LEU A 196 15.00 -3.62 14.44
C LEU A 196 14.19 -4.85 14.83
N ASP A 197 13.61 -5.55 13.85
CA ASP A 197 12.74 -6.73 13.99
C ASP A 197 11.66 -6.57 15.07
N PRO A 198 10.81 -5.53 14.99
CA PRO A 198 9.82 -5.26 16.02
C PRO A 198 8.70 -6.31 16.01
N PRO A 199 7.99 -6.49 17.15
CA PRO A 199 6.80 -7.32 17.20
C PRO A 199 5.80 -6.94 16.11
N CYS A 200 5.32 -7.93 15.38
CA CYS A 200 4.36 -7.71 14.30
C CYS A 200 3.34 -8.85 14.21
N GLU A 201 2.13 -8.52 13.77
CA GLU A 201 1.02 -9.45 13.61
C GLU A 201 0.48 -9.44 12.17
N ALA A 202 0.02 -10.60 11.72
CA ALA A 202 -0.71 -10.70 10.46
C ALA A 202 -2.18 -10.35 10.70
N GLN A 203 -2.77 -9.58 9.80
CA GLN A 203 -4.20 -9.31 9.81
C GLN A 203 -4.97 -10.64 9.72
N PRO A 204 -5.89 -10.94 10.66
CA PRO A 204 -6.70 -12.14 10.60
C PRO A 204 -7.59 -12.16 9.35
N ALA A 205 -7.85 -13.36 8.82
CA ALA A 205 -8.80 -13.52 7.72
C ALA A 205 -10.18 -12.97 8.10
N SER A 206 -10.85 -12.36 7.16
CA SER A 206 -12.19 -11.79 7.28
C SER A 206 -12.37 -10.76 8.40
N SER A 207 -11.27 -10.11 8.80
CA SER A 207 -11.29 -9.05 9.80
C SER A 207 -11.24 -7.65 9.19
N ILE A 208 -11.90 -6.70 9.86
CA ILE A 208 -11.73 -5.26 9.63
C ILE A 208 -10.76 -4.76 10.70
N VAL A 209 -9.71 -4.11 10.25
CA VAL A 209 -8.71 -3.49 11.13
C VAL A 209 -8.67 -1.99 10.90
N SER A 210 -8.40 -1.22 11.94
CA SER A 210 -8.09 0.21 11.83
C SER A 210 -6.64 0.47 12.12
N PHE A 211 -6.08 1.41 11.37
CA PHE A 211 -4.70 1.90 11.55
C PHE A 211 -4.60 3.32 10.99
N ASP A 212 -3.51 4.01 11.27
CA ASP A 212 -3.28 5.31 10.68
C ASP A 212 -2.21 5.27 9.57
N GLY A 213 -2.12 6.36 8.83
CA GLY A 213 -1.19 6.46 7.72
C GLY A 213 0.30 6.38 8.09
N LEU A 214 0.65 6.33 9.39
CA LEU A 214 2.01 6.13 9.90
C LEU A 214 2.23 4.73 10.49
N SER A 215 1.24 3.85 10.43
CA SER A 215 1.39 2.48 10.88
C SER A 215 2.23 1.69 9.87
N LEU A 216 3.34 1.14 10.35
CA LEU A 216 4.25 0.33 9.54
C LEU A 216 3.62 -1.02 9.22
N HIS A 217 3.51 -1.32 7.93
CA HIS A 217 2.95 -2.58 7.47
C HIS A 217 3.58 -3.04 6.16
N ARG A 218 3.36 -4.32 5.82
CA ARG A 218 3.80 -4.91 4.54
C ARG A 218 2.87 -6.02 4.10
N ALA A 219 2.84 -6.28 2.80
CA ALA A 219 2.24 -7.49 2.25
C ALA A 219 3.15 -8.70 2.45
N THR A 220 2.55 -9.89 2.48
CA THR A 220 3.27 -11.18 2.43
C THR A 220 2.92 -11.93 1.15
N ALA A 221 3.71 -12.94 0.81
CA ALA A 221 3.36 -13.87 -0.26
C ALA A 221 2.15 -14.74 0.13
N ALA A 222 1.42 -15.23 -0.86
CA ALA A 222 0.36 -16.20 -0.68
C ALA A 222 0.97 -17.55 -0.23
N GLU A 223 0.39 -18.15 0.82
CA GLU A 223 0.82 -19.45 1.31
C GLU A 223 0.24 -20.59 0.45
N ASP A 224 -0.94 -20.37 -0.14
CA ASP A 224 -1.67 -21.33 -0.97
C ASP A 224 -2.46 -20.64 -2.09
N ASP A 225 -3.13 -21.42 -2.94
CA ASP A 225 -3.92 -20.93 -4.05
C ASP A 225 -5.30 -20.45 -3.57
N GLY A 226 -5.81 -19.36 -4.15
CA GLY A 226 -7.18 -18.91 -3.88
C GLY A 226 -7.48 -17.47 -4.22
N TRP A 227 -8.76 -17.15 -4.17
CA TRP A 227 -9.27 -15.80 -4.35
C TRP A 227 -9.16 -15.00 -3.05
N ARG A 228 -8.85 -13.70 -3.19
CA ARG A 228 -8.87 -12.72 -2.11
C ARG A 228 -9.63 -11.47 -2.54
N LEU A 229 -10.58 -11.03 -1.73
CA LEU A 229 -11.06 -9.67 -1.69
C LEU A 229 -10.23 -8.88 -0.67
N TRP A 230 -9.70 -7.76 -1.11
CA TRP A 230 -9.07 -6.77 -0.24
C TRP A 230 -9.79 -5.44 -0.41
N VAL A 231 -10.13 -4.80 0.71
CA VAL A 231 -10.82 -3.50 0.75
C VAL A 231 -10.04 -2.58 1.67
N ARG A 232 -9.79 -1.35 1.24
CA ARG A 232 -9.24 -0.28 2.05
C ARG A 232 -10.15 0.93 2.00
N CYS A 233 -10.53 1.44 3.17
CA CYS A 233 -11.20 2.71 3.34
C CYS A 233 -10.20 3.74 3.88
N ILE A 234 -10.17 4.92 3.28
CA ILE A 234 -9.21 5.98 3.58
C ILE A 234 -9.98 7.24 3.92
N GLU A 235 -9.91 7.68 5.19
CA GLU A 235 -10.41 8.96 5.63
C GLU A 235 -9.28 10.00 5.55
N THR A 236 -9.45 11.06 4.76
CA THR A 236 -8.39 12.06 4.50
C THR A 236 -8.96 13.46 4.30
N ASP A 237 -8.15 14.47 4.57
CA ASP A 237 -8.48 15.87 4.26
C ASP A 237 -8.03 16.28 2.85
N ARG A 238 -7.36 15.38 2.13
CA ARG A 238 -6.90 15.62 0.76
C ARG A 238 -7.91 15.12 -0.25
N GLU A 239 -8.32 15.99 -1.15
CA GLU A 239 -9.09 15.62 -2.32
C GLU A 239 -8.21 14.91 -3.35
N VAL A 240 -8.70 13.80 -3.88
CA VAL A 240 -7.98 12.99 -4.88
C VAL A 240 -8.64 13.16 -6.23
N HIS A 241 -7.90 13.71 -7.19
CA HIS A 241 -8.34 13.82 -8.58
C HIS A 241 -7.62 12.76 -9.41
N LEU A 242 -8.38 11.80 -9.94
CA LEU A 242 -7.86 10.76 -10.79
C LEU A 242 -8.10 11.09 -12.26
N THR A 243 -7.06 10.88 -13.07
CA THR A 243 -7.14 10.96 -14.54
C THR A 243 -7.47 9.63 -15.20
N ARG A 244 -7.68 8.58 -14.41
CA ARG A 244 -7.98 7.21 -14.85
C ARG A 244 -9.34 6.75 -14.28
N PRO A 245 -9.93 5.70 -14.88
CA PRO A 245 -11.16 5.12 -14.35
C PRO A 245 -11.00 4.71 -12.88
N ILE A 246 -12.02 4.99 -12.08
CA ILE A 246 -12.07 4.61 -10.65
C ILE A 246 -12.66 3.21 -10.43
N ILE A 247 -13.22 2.61 -11.48
CA ILE A 247 -13.83 1.28 -11.47
C ILE A 247 -12.96 0.33 -12.29
N ASN A 248 -12.81 -0.90 -11.82
CA ASN A 248 -12.03 -1.99 -12.45
C ASN A 248 -10.55 -1.64 -12.70
N CYS A 249 -9.94 -0.85 -11.83
CA CYS A 249 -8.57 -0.39 -11.98
C CYS A 249 -7.49 -1.34 -11.43
N TYR A 250 -7.87 -2.38 -10.70
CA TYR A 250 -6.95 -3.37 -10.13
C TYR A 250 -7.24 -4.78 -10.63
N GLY A 251 -6.21 -5.52 -10.99
CA GLY A 251 -6.31 -6.90 -11.46
C GLY A 251 -4.96 -7.60 -11.55
N THR A 252 -3.87 -6.90 -11.18
CA THR A 252 -2.52 -7.43 -11.32
C THR A 252 -2.10 -8.20 -10.08
N VAL A 253 -1.57 -9.40 -10.30
CA VAL A 253 -0.90 -10.22 -9.29
C VAL A 253 0.59 -10.28 -9.66
N PHE A 254 1.45 -10.06 -8.69
CA PHE A 254 2.90 -10.11 -8.87
C PHE A 254 3.43 -11.47 -8.40
N ARG A 255 4.26 -12.10 -9.23
CA ARG A 255 4.92 -13.35 -8.87
C ARG A 255 6.29 -13.05 -8.29
N THR A 256 6.62 -13.68 -7.17
CA THR A 256 8.00 -13.74 -6.70
C THR A 256 8.83 -14.53 -7.69
N LEU A 257 9.91 -13.93 -8.18
CA LEU A 257 10.90 -14.68 -8.93
C LEU A 257 11.55 -15.69 -7.98
N PRO A 258 11.76 -16.95 -8.41
CA PRO A 258 12.56 -17.89 -7.61
C PRO A 258 13.94 -17.27 -7.38
N GLN A 259 14.36 -17.27 -6.12
CA GLN A 259 15.70 -16.85 -5.71
C GLN A 259 16.73 -17.87 -6.16
#